data_489449096f4427d3ad0d4d87317c1f10
#
_entry.id   489449096f4427d3ad0d4d87317c1f10
#
_cell.length_a   1.000
_cell.length_b   1.000
_cell.length_c   1.000
_cell.angle_alpha   90.00
_cell.angle_beta   90.00
_cell.angle_gamma   90.00
#
_symmetry.space_group_name_H-M   'P 1'
#
loop_
_entity.id
_entity.type
_entity.pdbx_description
1 polymer ?
#
loop_
_entity_poly.entity_id
_entity_poly.type
_entity_poly.pdbx_seq_one_letter_code
_entity_poly.pdbx_strand_id
1 'polypeptide(L)'
;MARKRNPNVVTAQILEICADGASKTRVVYQANLNAITGRQRLEDLVRNGFIEAIPDGSRFIYKTTAKGLELKERLVQFRSMMDRLYESA
;
A
#
# COMPACT_ATOMS: atom_id res chain seq x y z
N MET A 1 15.55 16.80 -9.68
CA MET A 1 15.35 15.44 -10.17
C MET A 1 14.41 14.67 -9.23
N ALA A 2 13.34 14.15 -9.78
CA ALA A 2 12.38 13.42 -8.97
C ALA A 2 12.97 12.08 -8.53
N ARG A 3 12.93 11.80 -7.24
CA ARG A 3 13.35 10.51 -6.72
C ARG A 3 12.18 9.54 -6.80
N LYS A 4 12.46 8.35 -7.30
CA LYS A 4 11.47 7.28 -7.20
C LYS A 4 11.42 6.83 -5.76
N ARG A 5 10.20 6.76 -5.22
CA ARG A 5 10.02 6.20 -3.89
C ARG A 5 10.27 4.70 -3.95
N ASN A 6 10.78 4.15 -2.85
CA ASN A 6 10.96 2.72 -2.72
C ASN A 6 9.60 2.02 -2.87
N PRO A 7 9.47 1.04 -3.77
CA PRO A 7 8.20 0.32 -3.96
C PRO A 7 7.65 -0.29 -2.67
N ASN A 8 8.51 -0.72 -1.77
CA ASN A 8 8.07 -1.29 -0.49
C ASN A 8 7.43 -0.23 0.40
N VAL A 9 7.94 1.00 0.38
CA VAL A 9 7.35 2.11 1.12
C VAL A 9 5.96 2.42 0.59
N VAL A 10 5.82 2.48 -0.73
CA VAL A 10 4.52 2.74 -1.38
C VAL A 10 3.52 1.63 -1.04
N THR A 11 3.96 0.37 -1.12
CA THR A 11 3.10 -0.77 -0.78
C THR A 11 2.62 -0.68 0.67
N ALA A 12 3.52 -0.40 1.61
CA ALA A 12 3.15 -0.26 3.01
C ALA A 12 2.16 0.88 3.23
N GLN A 13 2.35 2.00 2.53
CA GLN A 13 1.42 3.14 2.60
C GLN A 13 0.03 2.75 2.11
N ILE A 14 -0.06 2.06 0.99
CA ILE A 14 -1.35 1.63 0.44
C ILE A 14 -2.06 0.68 1.41
N LEU A 15 -1.33 -0.28 1.96
CA LEU A 15 -1.90 -1.23 2.93
C LEU A 15 -2.41 -0.52 4.19
N GLU A 16 -1.70 0.52 4.65
CA GLU A 16 -2.13 1.32 5.78
C GLU A 16 -3.38 2.14 5.45
N ILE A 17 -3.40 2.78 4.30
CA ILE A 17 -4.55 3.59 3.86
C ILE A 17 -5.81 2.71 3.76
N CYS A 18 -5.65 1.49 3.29
CA CYS A 18 -6.75 0.56 3.09
C CYS A 18 -7.12 -0.26 4.34
N ALA A 19 -6.45 -0.05 5.47
CA ALA A 19 -6.64 -0.87 6.67
C ALA A 19 -8.12 -0.90 7.11
N ASP A 20 -8.80 0.24 7.07
CA ASP A 20 -10.20 0.36 7.44
C ASP A 20 -11.12 0.48 6.22
N GLY A 21 -10.56 0.30 5.03
CA GLY A 21 -11.29 0.45 3.78
C GLY A 21 -11.10 1.84 3.18
N ALA A 22 -10.83 1.88 1.87
CA ALA A 22 -10.62 3.15 1.16
C ALA A 22 -11.02 3.00 -0.30
N SER A 23 -11.49 4.09 -0.89
CA SER A 23 -11.75 4.17 -2.33
C SER A 23 -10.42 4.27 -3.09
N LYS A 24 -10.45 3.92 -4.37
CA LYS A 24 -9.28 4.09 -5.24
C LYS A 24 -8.82 5.55 -5.27
N THR A 25 -9.77 6.49 -5.36
CA THR A 25 -9.46 7.92 -5.37
C THR A 25 -8.70 8.33 -4.12
N ARG A 26 -9.14 7.86 -2.96
CA ARG A 26 -8.46 8.16 -1.70
C ARG A 26 -7.05 7.57 -1.66
N VAL A 27 -6.87 6.35 -2.16
CA VAL A 27 -5.55 5.71 -2.22
C VAL A 27 -4.61 6.52 -3.11
N VAL A 28 -5.06 6.88 -4.30
CA VAL A 28 -4.27 7.66 -5.25
C VAL A 28 -3.85 8.99 -4.62
N TYR A 29 -4.79 9.67 -3.98
CA TYR A 29 -4.54 10.97 -3.38
C TYR A 29 -3.58 10.86 -2.19
N GLN A 30 -3.90 9.98 -1.24
CA GLN A 30 -3.13 9.89 0.01
C GLN A 30 -1.75 9.28 -0.17
N ALA A 31 -1.60 8.36 -1.12
CA ALA A 31 -0.29 7.78 -1.44
C ALA A 31 0.49 8.63 -2.44
N ASN A 32 -0.10 9.73 -2.90
CA ASN A 32 0.51 10.63 -3.86
C ASN A 32 0.99 9.90 -5.12
N LEU A 33 0.09 9.12 -5.71
CA LEU A 33 0.34 8.37 -6.94
C LEU A 33 -0.46 8.99 -8.08
N ASN A 34 -0.05 8.74 -9.32
CA ASN A 34 -0.93 9.03 -10.43
C ASN A 34 -2.00 7.93 -10.55
N ALA A 35 -3.07 8.20 -11.28
CA ALA A 35 -4.21 7.29 -11.34
C ALA A 35 -3.86 5.93 -11.94
N ILE A 36 -2.98 5.91 -12.94
CA ILE A 36 -2.57 4.67 -13.61
C ILE A 36 -1.77 3.79 -12.66
N THR A 37 -0.75 4.37 -12.03
CA THR A 37 0.09 3.64 -11.08
C THR A 37 -0.72 3.17 -9.88
N GLY A 38 -1.60 4.03 -9.35
CA GLY A 38 -2.46 3.67 -8.23
C GLY A 38 -3.33 2.47 -8.54
N ARG A 39 -3.95 2.47 -9.71
CA ARG A 39 -4.79 1.35 -10.13
C ARG A 39 -3.98 0.06 -10.28
N GLN A 40 -2.81 0.14 -10.91
CA GLN A 40 -1.96 -1.02 -11.09
C GLN A 40 -1.53 -1.63 -9.76
N ARG A 41 -1.13 -0.77 -8.82
CA ARG A 41 -0.72 -1.21 -7.48
C ARG A 41 -1.87 -1.89 -6.75
N LEU A 42 -3.07 -1.30 -6.79
CA LEU A 42 -4.24 -1.89 -6.16
C LEU A 42 -4.60 -3.23 -6.78
N GLU A 43 -4.60 -3.32 -8.12
CA GLU A 43 -4.90 -4.57 -8.80
C GLU A 43 -3.92 -5.67 -8.43
N ASP A 44 -2.64 -5.36 -8.35
CA ASP A 44 -1.61 -6.33 -7.96
C ASP A 44 -1.83 -6.82 -6.52
N LEU A 45 -2.14 -5.92 -5.61
CA LEU A 45 -2.38 -6.28 -4.22
C LEU A 45 -3.65 -7.11 -4.06
N VAL A 46 -4.69 -6.79 -4.83
CA VAL A 46 -5.92 -7.60 -4.83
C VAL A 46 -5.65 -8.99 -5.40
N ARG A 47 -4.94 -9.05 -6.52
CA ARG A 47 -4.64 -10.33 -7.18
C ARG A 47 -3.84 -11.26 -6.27
N ASN A 48 -2.98 -10.70 -5.43
CA ASN A 48 -2.14 -11.48 -4.54
C ASN A 48 -2.74 -11.68 -3.15
N GLY A 49 -3.98 -11.24 -2.94
CA GLY A 49 -4.69 -11.51 -1.69
C GLY A 49 -4.35 -10.61 -0.53
N PHE A 50 -3.63 -9.50 -0.77
CA PHE A 50 -3.27 -8.55 0.29
C PHE A 50 -4.34 -7.49 0.52
N ILE A 51 -5.17 -7.25 -0.48
CA ILE A 51 -6.30 -6.32 -0.41
C ILE A 51 -7.53 -7.01 -0.99
N GLU A 52 -8.68 -6.76 -0.41
CA GLU A 52 -9.97 -7.21 -0.91
C GLU A 52 -10.72 -6.04 -1.53
N ALA A 53 -11.23 -6.24 -2.74
CA ALA A 53 -12.07 -5.24 -3.40
C ALA A 53 -13.53 -5.58 -3.07
N ILE A 54 -14.18 -4.73 -2.29
CA ILE A 54 -15.54 -4.94 -1.81
C ILE A 54 -16.48 -4.05 -2.61
N PRO A 55 -17.48 -4.63 -3.31
CA PRO A 55 -18.44 -3.82 -4.06
C PRO A 55 -19.22 -2.87 -3.14
N ASP A 56 -19.37 -1.62 -3.58
CA ASP A 56 -20.11 -0.60 -2.87
C ASP A 56 -20.83 0.28 -3.91
N GLY A 57 -22.04 -0.11 -4.25
CA GLY A 57 -22.78 0.53 -5.33
C GLY A 57 -22.06 0.33 -6.66
N SER A 58 -21.78 1.42 -7.36
CA SER A 58 -21.05 1.38 -8.63
C SER A 58 -19.54 1.43 -8.47
N ARG A 59 -19.05 1.42 -7.22
CA ARG A 59 -17.62 1.54 -6.89
C ARG A 59 -17.17 0.35 -6.06
N PHE A 60 -15.86 0.34 -5.76
CA PHE A 60 -15.28 -0.64 -4.86
C PHE A 60 -14.62 0.08 -3.69
N ILE A 61 -14.71 -0.55 -2.52
CA ILE A 61 -13.92 -0.17 -1.36
C ILE A 61 -12.81 -1.21 -1.24
N TYR A 62 -11.59 -0.75 -1.10
CA TYR A 62 -10.41 -1.61 -0.99
C TYR A 62 -10.02 -1.73 0.47
N LYS A 63 -10.03 -2.95 0.97
CA LYS A 63 -9.72 -3.21 2.38
C LYS A 63 -8.58 -4.20 2.51
N THR A 64 -7.59 -3.85 3.32
CA THR A 64 -6.44 -4.71 3.57
C THR A 64 -6.88 -5.97 4.32
N THR A 65 -6.48 -7.13 3.78
CA THR A 65 -6.77 -8.42 4.39
C THR A 65 -5.81 -8.71 5.55
N ALA A 66 -6.07 -9.79 6.30
CA ALA A 66 -5.15 -10.25 7.34
C ALA A 66 -3.76 -10.50 6.75
N LYS A 67 -3.69 -11.10 5.57
CA LYS A 67 -2.44 -11.32 4.85
C LYS A 67 -1.76 -10.00 4.51
N GLY A 68 -2.54 -8.99 4.10
CA GLY A 68 -2.02 -7.66 3.80
C GLY A 68 -1.48 -6.95 5.04
N LEU A 69 -2.15 -7.08 6.18
CA LEU A 69 -1.68 -6.49 7.43
C LEU A 69 -0.36 -7.12 7.87
N GLU A 70 -0.23 -8.42 7.69
CA GLU A 70 1.03 -9.12 7.96
C GLU A 70 2.16 -8.62 7.06
N LEU A 71 1.87 -8.46 5.77
CA LEU A 71 2.86 -7.91 4.83
C LEU A 71 3.28 -6.52 5.25
N LYS A 72 2.33 -5.67 5.61
CA LYS A 72 2.62 -4.31 6.07
C LYS A 72 3.57 -4.33 7.27
N GLU A 73 3.29 -5.17 8.25
CA GLU A 73 4.14 -5.29 9.43
C GLU A 73 5.56 -5.70 9.08
N ARG A 74 5.70 -6.67 8.21
CA ARG A 74 7.02 -7.14 7.77
C ARG A 74 7.79 -6.06 7.03
N LEU A 75 7.10 -5.28 6.19
CA LEU A 75 7.72 -4.17 5.47
C LEU A 75 8.20 -3.08 6.42
N VAL A 76 7.38 -2.74 7.42
CA VAL A 76 7.74 -1.73 8.43
C VAL A 76 8.94 -2.21 9.25
N GLN A 77 8.94 -3.47 9.68
CA GLN A 77 10.04 -4.05 10.43
C GLN A 77 11.34 -4.05 9.64
N PHE A 78 11.26 -4.46 8.38
CA PHE A 78 12.42 -4.47 7.50
C PHE A 78 13.01 -3.07 7.35
N ARG A 79 12.15 -2.08 7.12
CA ARG A 79 12.57 -0.69 7.01
C ARG A 79 13.25 -0.20 8.28
N SER A 80 12.68 -0.52 9.45
CA SER A 80 13.30 -0.16 10.73
C SER A 80 14.68 -0.77 10.90
N MET A 81 14.82 -2.03 10.49
CA MET A 81 16.12 -2.71 10.55
C MET A 81 17.15 -2.04 9.65
N MET A 82 16.73 -1.68 8.44
CA MET A 82 17.60 -1.00 7.49
C MET A 82 18.00 0.39 7.99
N ASP A 83 17.04 1.14 8.54
CA ASP A 83 17.31 2.46 9.11
C ASP A 83 18.34 2.38 10.23
N ARG A 84 18.19 1.39 11.13
CA ARG A 84 19.15 1.20 12.22
C ARG A 84 20.53 0.83 11.70
N LEU A 85 20.58 0.02 10.66
CA LEU A 85 21.85 -0.36 10.04
C LEU A 85 22.61 0.86 9.56
N TYR A 86 21.91 1.77 8.87
CA TYR A 86 22.54 2.99 8.34
C TYR A 86 22.87 4.00 9.43
N GLU A 87 22.10 4.05 10.50
CA GLU A 87 22.40 4.92 11.64
C GLU A 87 23.66 4.48 12.40
N SER A 88 23.93 3.18 12.39
CA SER A 88 25.08 2.63 13.09
C SER A 88 26.40 2.83 12.35
N ALA A 89 26.33 3.24 11.10
CA ALA A 89 27.52 3.35 10.25
C ALA A 89 28.29 4.67 10.46
#